data_592677659caf28b58f8160b996c7f706
#
_entry.id   592677659caf28b58f8160b996c7f706
#
_cell.length_a   1.000
_cell.length_b   1.000
_cell.length_c   1.000
_cell.angle_alpha   90.00
_cell.angle_beta   90.00
_cell.angle_gamma   90.00
#
_symmetry.space_group_name_H-M   'P 1'
#
loop_
_entity.id
_entity.type
_entity.pdbx_description
1 polymer ?
#
loop_
_entity_poly.entity_id
_entity_poly.type
_entity_poly.pdbx_seq_one_letter_code
_entity_poly.pdbx_strand_id
1 'polypeptide(L)'
;MRIITLNMNGIRSASNKGAFTWLDSQGADFICVQEVKAHESDLSHDIKNYHDYTSYFSFAEKKGYSGVGIYAKRKPNKIIREIGLPLFDSEGRYLELMYDDFNVVSIYLPSGSSGEERQSFKFEVLDYLLPYLKKRMAEDLPIVLCGD
;
A
#
# COMPACT_ATOMS: atom_id res chain seq x y z
N MET A 1 8.55 -17.68 -2.45
CA MET A 1 7.87 -16.43 -2.01
C MET A 1 6.78 -16.07 -3.01
N ARG A 2 5.58 -15.77 -2.53
CA ARG A 2 4.44 -15.35 -3.33
C ARG A 2 3.92 -14.00 -2.82
N ILE A 3 3.82 -13.02 -3.71
CA ILE A 3 3.31 -11.68 -3.40
C ILE A 3 2.08 -11.43 -4.28
N ILE A 4 1.02 -10.90 -3.69
CA ILE A 4 -0.23 -10.54 -4.38
C ILE A 4 -0.41 -9.03 -4.25
N THR A 5 -0.88 -8.40 -5.31
CA THR A 5 -1.37 -7.02 -5.28
C THR A 5 -2.84 -6.98 -5.69
N LEU A 6 -3.65 -6.19 -4.98
CA LEU A 6 -5.09 -6.09 -5.20
C LEU A 6 -5.62 -4.71 -4.80
N ASN A 7 -6.20 -3.99 -5.76
CA ASN A 7 -7.01 -2.82 -5.44
C ASN A 7 -8.34 -3.27 -4.81
N MET A 8 -8.57 -2.86 -3.56
CA MET A 8 -9.75 -3.27 -2.77
C MET A 8 -10.99 -2.44 -3.08
N ASN A 9 -10.82 -1.23 -3.62
CA ASN A 9 -11.92 -0.27 -3.79
C ASN A 9 -12.80 -0.14 -2.53
N GLY A 10 -12.15 -0.03 -1.36
CA GLY A 10 -12.76 -0.05 -0.04
C GLY A 10 -12.68 -1.43 0.63
N ILE A 11 -11.73 -1.58 1.54
CA ILE A 11 -11.39 -2.86 2.18
C ILE A 11 -12.57 -3.52 2.91
N ARG A 12 -13.45 -2.74 3.54
CA ARG A 12 -14.66 -3.24 4.22
C ARG A 12 -15.65 -3.83 3.23
N SER A 13 -15.88 -3.15 2.11
CA SER A 13 -16.76 -3.63 1.04
C SER A 13 -16.18 -4.88 0.37
N ALA A 14 -14.88 -4.90 0.10
CA ALA A 14 -14.19 -6.05 -0.47
C ALA A 14 -14.25 -7.26 0.47
N SER A 15 -14.07 -7.06 1.78
CA SER A 15 -14.22 -8.09 2.80
C SER A 15 -15.62 -8.73 2.75
N ASN A 16 -16.67 -7.90 2.74
CA ASN A 16 -18.06 -8.37 2.66
C ASN A 16 -18.38 -9.14 1.36
N LYS A 17 -17.62 -8.88 0.30
CA LYS A 17 -17.75 -9.58 -1.00
C LYS A 17 -16.88 -10.83 -1.11
N GLY A 18 -16.21 -11.23 -0.03
CA GLY A 18 -15.41 -12.44 0.01
C GLY A 18 -13.96 -12.30 -0.49
N ALA A 19 -13.42 -11.09 -0.59
CA ALA A 19 -12.05 -10.89 -1.03
C ALA A 19 -11.05 -11.65 -0.16
N PHE A 20 -11.22 -11.64 1.15
CA PHE A 20 -10.35 -12.36 2.08
C PHE A 20 -10.49 -13.88 1.95
N THR A 21 -11.70 -14.40 1.75
CA THR A 21 -11.91 -15.83 1.47
C THR A 21 -11.15 -16.29 0.21
N TRP A 22 -11.15 -15.45 -0.83
CA TRP A 22 -10.35 -15.74 -2.03
C TRP A 22 -8.84 -15.68 -1.73
N LEU A 23 -8.38 -14.69 -0.97
CA LEU A 23 -6.98 -14.53 -0.58
C LEU A 23 -6.45 -15.73 0.22
N ASP A 24 -7.30 -16.38 1.04
CA ASP A 24 -6.94 -17.60 1.79
C ASP A 24 -6.45 -18.71 0.86
N SER A 25 -7.14 -18.88 -0.27
CA SER A 25 -6.79 -19.92 -1.24
C SER A 25 -5.46 -19.67 -1.97
N GLN A 26 -4.90 -18.47 -1.84
CA GLN A 26 -3.71 -18.07 -2.61
C GLN A 26 -2.39 -18.46 -1.94
N GLY A 27 -2.35 -18.66 -0.63
CA GLY A 27 -1.12 -19.05 0.09
C GLY A 27 0.00 -18.01 -0.07
N ALA A 28 -0.33 -16.71 -0.03
CA ALA A 28 0.64 -15.64 -0.22
C ALA A 28 1.51 -15.44 1.02
N ASP A 29 2.75 -14.98 0.82
CA ASP A 29 3.63 -14.51 1.89
C ASP A 29 3.37 -13.03 2.21
N PHE A 30 3.00 -12.26 1.16
CA PHE A 30 2.64 -10.84 1.24
C PHE A 30 1.41 -10.54 0.39
N ILE A 31 0.53 -9.67 0.92
CA ILE A 31 -0.64 -9.16 0.22
C ILE A 31 -0.60 -7.64 0.27
N CYS A 32 -0.32 -7.01 -0.86
CA CYS A 32 -0.31 -5.56 -1.03
C CYS A 32 -1.70 -5.10 -1.47
N VAL A 33 -2.31 -4.19 -0.72
CA VAL A 33 -3.66 -3.69 -1.01
C VAL A 33 -3.65 -2.19 -1.25
N GLN A 34 -4.48 -1.75 -2.20
CA GLN A 34 -4.68 -0.34 -2.54
C GLN A 34 -6.15 0.02 -2.36
N GLU A 35 -6.42 1.32 -2.27
CA GLU A 35 -7.75 1.87 -2.01
C GLU A 35 -8.44 1.26 -0.79
N VAL A 36 -7.73 1.30 0.34
CA VAL A 36 -8.27 0.84 1.64
C VAL A 36 -9.54 1.59 2.02
N LYS A 37 -9.59 2.91 1.77
CA LYS A 37 -10.75 3.81 1.99
C LYS A 37 -11.35 3.67 3.40
N ALA A 38 -10.50 3.54 4.40
CA ALA A 38 -10.86 3.41 5.80
C ALA A 38 -9.78 4.03 6.69
N HIS A 39 -10.11 4.35 7.93
CA HIS A 39 -9.15 4.60 8.99
C HIS A 39 -9.02 3.37 9.88
N GLU A 40 -8.01 3.34 10.73
CA GLU A 40 -7.78 2.19 11.61
C GLU A 40 -8.98 1.85 12.51
N SER A 41 -9.67 2.89 12.99
CA SER A 41 -10.90 2.74 13.80
C SER A 41 -12.07 2.13 13.05
N ASP A 42 -12.05 2.18 11.71
CA ASP A 42 -13.11 1.64 10.85
C ASP A 42 -12.89 0.14 10.51
N LEU A 43 -11.72 -0.39 10.83
CA LEU A 43 -11.36 -1.77 10.49
C LEU A 43 -11.80 -2.73 11.60
N SER A 44 -12.49 -3.80 11.21
CA SER A 44 -12.84 -4.89 12.13
C SER A 44 -11.58 -5.63 12.62
N HIS A 45 -11.73 -6.38 13.71
CA HIS A 45 -10.67 -7.23 14.22
C HIS A 45 -10.13 -8.19 13.15
N ASP A 46 -11.02 -8.83 12.40
CA ASP A 46 -10.65 -9.83 11.38
C ASP A 46 -9.89 -9.23 10.19
N ILE A 47 -10.17 -7.97 9.84
CA ILE A 47 -9.41 -7.26 8.81
C ILE A 47 -8.02 -6.90 9.33
N LYS A 48 -7.89 -6.49 10.59
CA LYS A 48 -6.59 -6.11 11.19
C LYS A 48 -5.72 -7.32 11.54
N ASN A 49 -6.34 -8.41 11.96
CA ASN A 49 -5.66 -9.62 12.44
C ASN A 49 -6.02 -10.81 11.56
N TYR A 50 -5.70 -10.69 10.28
CA TYR A 50 -6.05 -11.68 9.27
C TYR A 50 -5.11 -12.90 9.34
N HIS A 51 -5.59 -14.01 9.91
CA HIS A 51 -4.85 -15.28 10.08
C HIS A 51 -3.47 -15.10 10.73
N ASP A 52 -2.43 -15.63 10.07
CA ASP A 52 -1.03 -15.56 10.49
C ASP A 52 -0.30 -14.31 9.96
N TYR A 53 -1.05 -13.36 9.37
CA TYR A 53 -0.47 -12.12 8.89
C TYR A 53 -0.47 -11.03 9.97
N THR A 54 0.57 -10.22 9.95
CA THR A 54 0.56 -8.90 10.58
C THR A 54 0.21 -7.86 9.53
N SER A 55 -0.78 -7.03 9.78
CA SER A 55 -1.20 -5.98 8.85
C SER A 55 -0.51 -4.65 9.15
N TYR A 56 -0.13 -3.96 8.10
CA TYR A 56 0.45 -2.63 8.12
C TYR A 56 -0.32 -1.75 7.16
N PHE A 57 -0.61 -0.50 7.58
CA PHE A 57 -1.38 0.44 6.75
C PHE A 57 -0.74 1.81 6.72
N SER A 58 -0.96 2.52 5.61
CA SER A 58 -0.79 3.95 5.46
C SER A 58 -2.16 4.51 5.09
N PHE A 59 -2.79 5.23 6.03
CA PHE A 59 -4.13 5.78 5.85
C PHE A 59 -4.06 7.21 5.34
N ALA A 60 -5.03 7.60 4.49
CA ALA A 60 -5.20 9.00 4.15
C ALA A 60 -5.75 9.81 5.35
N GLU A 61 -5.37 11.07 5.46
CA GLU A 61 -5.98 11.99 6.43
C GLU A 61 -7.48 12.15 6.16
N LYS A 62 -7.84 12.23 4.86
CA LYS A 62 -9.24 12.29 4.43
C LYS A 62 -9.92 10.94 4.62
N LYS A 63 -10.96 10.91 5.45
CA LYS A 63 -11.75 9.71 5.71
C LYS A 63 -12.40 9.13 4.45
N GLY A 64 -12.35 7.80 4.31
CA GLY A 64 -12.98 7.08 3.20
C GLY A 64 -12.30 7.27 1.84
N TYR A 65 -11.05 7.67 1.83
CA TYR A 65 -10.30 7.99 0.62
C TYR A 65 -8.94 7.27 0.59
N SER A 66 -8.47 6.87 -0.61
CA SER A 66 -7.12 6.34 -0.82
C SER A 66 -6.70 5.25 0.21
N GLY A 67 -5.48 5.31 0.70
CA GLY A 67 -4.91 4.37 1.66
C GLY A 67 -4.36 3.10 1.02
N VAL A 68 -3.20 2.65 1.50
CA VAL A 68 -2.59 1.38 1.10
C VAL A 68 -2.29 0.52 2.32
N GLY A 69 -2.12 -0.78 2.11
CA GLY A 69 -1.76 -1.71 3.18
C GLY A 69 -0.91 -2.87 2.66
N ILE A 70 -0.27 -3.54 3.60
CA ILE A 70 0.46 -4.80 3.36
C ILE A 70 0.15 -5.74 4.51
N TYR A 71 -0.32 -6.93 4.20
CA TYR A 71 -0.36 -8.08 5.10
C TYR A 71 0.90 -8.90 4.88
N ALA A 72 1.65 -9.17 5.94
CA ALA A 72 2.92 -9.88 5.88
C ALA A 72 2.99 -11.00 6.92
N LYS A 73 3.45 -12.18 6.53
CA LYS A 73 3.75 -13.28 7.47
C LYS A 73 5.07 -13.09 8.21
N ARG A 74 5.89 -12.20 7.71
CA ARG A 74 7.22 -11.89 8.24
C ARG A 74 7.23 -10.48 8.81
N LYS A 75 7.77 -10.31 10.02
CA LYS A 75 7.91 -9.00 10.66
C LYS A 75 9.02 -8.18 9.97
N PRO A 76 8.77 -6.94 9.53
CA PRO A 76 9.78 -6.08 8.94
C PRO A 76 10.71 -5.48 10.01
N ASN A 77 11.92 -5.11 9.58
CA ASN A 77 12.88 -4.37 10.40
C ASN A 77 12.50 -2.89 10.51
N LYS A 78 11.94 -2.32 9.42
CA LYS A 78 11.54 -0.92 9.34
C LYS A 78 10.31 -0.77 8.45
N ILE A 79 9.51 0.26 8.74
CA ILE A 79 8.31 0.63 7.99
C ILE A 79 8.46 2.08 7.55
N ILE A 80 8.24 2.34 6.25
CA ILE A 80 8.21 3.70 5.68
C ILE A 80 6.81 3.95 5.12
N ARG A 81 6.20 5.08 5.52
CA ARG A 81 4.88 5.51 5.07
C ARG A 81 4.90 6.81 4.28
N GLU A 82 5.98 7.55 4.39
CA GLU A 82 6.16 8.87 3.80
C GLU A 82 7.41 8.89 2.93
N ILE A 83 7.34 9.51 1.77
CA ILE A 83 8.46 9.65 0.85
C ILE A 83 9.00 11.09 0.78
N GLY A 84 8.35 12.02 1.49
CA GLY A 84 8.70 13.45 1.52
C GLY A 84 7.96 14.29 0.49
N LEU A 85 6.85 13.80 -0.06
CA LEU A 85 5.94 14.55 -0.94
C LEU A 85 4.61 14.78 -0.21
N PRO A 86 4.40 15.97 0.40
CA PRO A 86 3.38 16.19 1.44
C PRO A 86 1.96 15.78 1.05
N LEU A 87 1.48 16.15 -0.14
CA LEU A 87 0.13 15.77 -0.59
C LEU A 87 0.01 14.27 -0.82
N PHE A 88 1.04 13.64 -1.37
CA PHE A 88 1.08 12.20 -1.60
C PHE A 88 1.11 11.43 -0.28
N ASP A 89 1.90 11.89 0.67
CA ASP A 89 2.03 11.30 2.00
C ASP A 89 0.72 11.45 2.80
N SER A 90 0.08 12.63 2.78
CA SER A 90 -1.22 12.87 3.45
C SER A 90 -2.38 12.05 2.87
N GLU A 91 -2.26 11.60 1.63
CA GLU A 91 -3.24 10.71 0.99
C GLU A 91 -2.98 9.21 1.26
N GLY A 92 -1.95 8.85 2.05
CA GLY A 92 -1.65 7.47 2.44
C GLY A 92 -1.39 6.55 1.26
N ARG A 93 -0.55 7.02 0.31
CA ARG A 93 -0.35 6.36 -0.99
C ARG A 93 0.86 5.45 -1.07
N TYR A 94 1.69 5.41 -0.04
CA TYR A 94 2.92 4.64 0.01
C TYR A 94 3.05 3.86 1.33
N LEU A 95 3.49 2.64 1.23
CA LEU A 95 3.88 1.82 2.37
C LEU A 95 5.00 0.87 1.94
N GLU A 96 6.14 0.94 2.63
CA GLU A 96 7.27 0.06 2.41
C GLU A 96 7.59 -0.72 3.68
N LEU A 97 7.71 -2.03 3.55
CA LEU A 97 8.22 -2.93 4.58
C LEU A 97 9.64 -3.34 4.21
N MET A 98 10.60 -3.01 5.08
CA MET A 98 12.02 -3.30 4.87
C MET A 98 12.44 -4.55 5.63
N TYR A 99 13.15 -5.44 4.93
CA TYR A 99 13.76 -6.66 5.47
C TYR A 99 15.27 -6.66 5.21
N ASP A 100 16.00 -7.67 5.68
CA ASP A 100 17.46 -7.77 5.48
C ASP A 100 17.83 -8.14 4.04
N ASP A 101 16.92 -8.77 3.31
CA ASP A 101 17.15 -9.38 2.01
C ASP A 101 16.40 -8.71 0.84
N PHE A 102 15.31 -7.98 1.11
CA PHE A 102 14.52 -7.24 0.13
C PHE A 102 13.54 -6.29 0.81
N ASN A 103 12.90 -5.42 0.02
CA ASN A 103 11.80 -4.57 0.47
C ASN A 103 10.52 -4.85 -0.32
N VAL A 104 9.38 -4.72 0.33
CA VAL A 104 8.05 -4.82 -0.31
C VAL A 104 7.35 -3.48 -0.20
N VAL A 105 6.87 -2.97 -1.32
CA VAL A 105 6.17 -1.69 -1.41
C VAL A 105 4.75 -1.90 -1.93
N SER A 106 3.77 -1.30 -1.26
CA SER A 106 2.42 -1.09 -1.78
C SER A 106 2.25 0.39 -2.09
N ILE A 107 1.91 0.72 -3.34
CA ILE A 107 1.74 2.10 -3.81
C ILE A 107 0.41 2.27 -4.54
N TYR A 108 -0.22 3.45 -4.36
CA TYR A 108 -1.41 3.84 -5.10
C TYR A 108 -1.19 5.20 -5.76
N LEU A 109 -0.94 5.20 -7.07
CA LEU A 109 -0.68 6.42 -7.82
C LEU A 109 -1.95 7.25 -7.99
N PRO A 110 -1.86 8.59 -8.02
CA PRO A 110 -3.02 9.42 -8.25
C PRO A 110 -3.58 9.20 -9.65
N SER A 111 -4.92 9.10 -9.74
CA SER A 111 -5.62 9.09 -11.02
C SER A 111 -5.53 10.48 -11.68
N GLY A 112 -5.22 10.53 -12.96
CA GLY A 112 -5.26 11.77 -13.75
C GLY A 112 -6.63 12.12 -14.31
N SER A 113 -7.66 11.31 -14.03
CA SER A 113 -9.00 11.46 -14.66
C SER A 113 -9.91 12.49 -13.99
N SER A 114 -9.53 13.06 -12.85
CA SER A 114 -10.38 13.93 -12.03
C SER A 114 -10.09 15.43 -12.21
N GLY A 115 -9.67 15.85 -13.41
CA GLY A 115 -9.38 17.24 -13.75
C GLY A 115 -7.90 17.59 -13.85
N GLU A 116 -7.60 18.80 -14.33
CA GLU A 116 -6.24 19.26 -14.62
C GLU A 116 -5.33 19.29 -13.39
N GLU A 117 -5.85 19.68 -12.22
CA GLU A 117 -5.08 19.69 -10.97
C GLU A 117 -4.61 18.30 -10.57
N ARG A 118 -5.45 17.28 -10.72
CA ARG A 118 -5.10 15.89 -10.41
C ARG A 118 -4.13 15.33 -11.44
N GLN A 119 -4.25 15.74 -12.69
CA GLN A 119 -3.32 15.36 -13.74
C GLN A 119 -1.93 15.97 -13.48
N SER A 120 -1.87 17.25 -13.10
CA SER A 120 -0.63 17.93 -12.73
C SER A 120 0.03 17.26 -11.52
N PHE A 121 -0.76 16.94 -10.50
CA PHE A 121 -0.28 16.22 -9.34
C PHE A 121 0.26 14.84 -9.69
N LYS A 122 -0.39 14.11 -10.60
CA LYS A 122 0.12 12.83 -11.09
C LYS A 122 1.51 12.96 -11.72
N PHE A 123 1.73 13.98 -12.54
CA PHE A 123 3.05 14.22 -13.13
C PHE A 123 4.09 14.59 -12.08
N GLU A 124 3.75 15.47 -11.13
CA GLU A 124 4.62 15.80 -9.99
C GLU A 124 5.04 14.54 -9.22
N VAL A 125 4.09 13.64 -8.93
CA VAL A 125 4.37 12.37 -8.26
C VAL A 125 5.32 11.52 -9.08
N LEU A 126 5.12 11.37 -10.38
CA LEU A 126 5.98 10.56 -11.23
C LEU A 126 7.40 11.13 -11.33
N ASP A 127 7.53 12.46 -11.45
CA ASP A 127 8.82 13.14 -11.52
C ASP A 127 9.60 13.01 -10.18
N TYR A 128 8.89 13.00 -9.05
CA TYR A 128 9.49 12.80 -7.74
C TYR A 128 9.84 11.33 -7.46
N LEU A 129 8.92 10.43 -7.78
CA LEU A 129 9.00 9.01 -7.42
C LEU A 129 10.16 8.30 -8.12
N LEU A 130 10.41 8.61 -9.39
CA LEU A 130 11.46 7.93 -10.16
C LEU A 130 12.87 8.17 -9.58
N PRO A 131 13.31 9.39 -9.28
CA PRO A 131 14.57 9.63 -8.59
C PRO A 131 14.60 9.01 -7.19
N TYR A 132 13.50 9.08 -6.45
CA TYR A 132 13.38 8.48 -5.12
C TYR A 132 13.63 6.97 -5.17
N LEU A 133 12.94 6.25 -6.06
CA LEU A 133 13.13 4.80 -6.22
C LEU A 133 14.54 4.43 -6.70
N LYS A 134 15.11 5.19 -7.63
CA LYS A 134 16.50 4.99 -8.07
C LYS A 134 17.49 5.12 -6.92
N LYS A 135 17.31 6.11 -6.04
CA LYS A 135 18.12 6.27 -4.83
C LYS A 135 17.95 5.08 -3.90
N ARG A 136 16.71 4.63 -3.66
CA ARG A 136 16.43 3.48 -2.81
C ARG A 136 17.05 2.19 -3.35
N MET A 137 16.97 1.95 -4.66
CA MET A 137 17.58 0.79 -5.31
C MET A 137 19.12 0.80 -5.23
N ALA A 138 19.74 1.99 -5.20
CA ALA A 138 21.20 2.13 -5.05
C ALA A 138 21.68 1.86 -3.61
N GLU A 139 20.78 1.82 -2.61
CA GLU A 139 21.07 1.55 -1.20
C GLU A 139 21.09 0.04 -0.87
N ASP A 140 21.21 -0.83 -1.89
CA ASP A 140 21.63 -2.26 -1.88
C ASP A 140 20.56 -3.34 -1.71
N LEU A 141 19.28 -3.05 -1.61
CA LEU A 141 18.29 -4.13 -1.51
C LEU A 141 17.30 -4.14 -2.69
N PRO A 142 16.96 -5.33 -3.20
CA PRO A 142 15.88 -5.49 -4.18
C PRO A 142 14.57 -4.95 -3.62
N ILE A 143 13.83 -4.20 -4.45
CA ILE A 143 12.50 -3.69 -4.12
C ILE A 143 11.46 -4.40 -4.97
N VAL A 144 10.47 -5.00 -4.33
CA VAL A 144 9.25 -5.48 -4.99
C VAL A 144 8.19 -4.39 -4.88
N LEU A 145 7.97 -3.67 -5.98
CA LEU A 145 6.99 -2.59 -6.06
C LEU A 145 5.66 -3.14 -6.60
N CYS A 146 4.64 -3.12 -5.75
CA CYS A 146 3.29 -3.54 -6.07
C CYS A 146 2.34 -2.34 -6.01
N GLY A 147 1.38 -2.24 -6.92
CA GLY A 147 0.48 -1.11 -6.85
C GLY A 147 -0.48 -0.96 -8.01
N ASP A 148 -1.09 0.19 -8.04
CA ASP A 148 -2.12 0.57 -9.00
C ASP A 148 -1.93 2.05 -9.42
#